data_4830fdb8e77f0960909503d955ea03c2
#
_entry.id   4830fdb8e77f0960909503d955ea03c2
#
_cell.length_a   1.000
_cell.length_b   1.000
_cell.length_c   1.000
_cell.angle_alpha   90.00
_cell.angle_beta   90.00
_cell.angle_gamma   90.00
#
_symmetry.space_group_name_H-M   'P 1'
#
loop_
_entity.id
_entity.type
_entity.pdbx_description
1 polymer ?
#
loop_
_entity_poly.entity_id
_entity_poly.type
_entity_poly.pdbx_seq_one_letter_code
_entity_poly.pdbx_strand_id
1 'polypeptide(L)'
;MVIFTYQLPKSLSFDNFAEVEADILNQLEGHNYDEIVLDAKETNYISSAGLRVVLNLKKKYDKVSVINASIEVYDIFEMTGFTNIVNVEKALRQVSVEGCKIVGKGAHGTVYTTAPDTIVKVYEPGSSLVDINKERELSKKAFVLGLPTAIALDTVKVGDQYGTVFELLNAASCVNYVKESQKNLDDFCDKAVATLKKIHSTVCNDSSLPDMKKSHLKYVDNIRIYLSDQEYLKLKKFIEDIPEAKTLIHGDFHLKNQLLVGDQLMLIDMDTLCTGNPIFEIASVCNSYYEFGEIRREAIEDFLGISLETANYLWKNISRKYYSDLIDKQYQQAIDKARLIGCIRALHYLKKRNMPEEDKKKCLEHIRELMKKI
;
A
#
# COMPACT_ATOMS: atom_id res chain seq x y z
N MET A 1 19.39 19.87 -2.28
CA MET A 1 19.50 19.22 -3.60
C MET A 1 19.21 20.28 -4.64
N VAL A 2 20.16 20.59 -5.51
CA VAL A 2 20.02 21.58 -6.57
C VAL A 2 19.75 20.84 -7.88
N ILE A 3 18.57 21.08 -8.47
CA ILE A 3 18.10 20.38 -9.67
C ILE A 3 18.18 21.37 -10.85
N PHE A 4 18.77 20.91 -11.95
CA PHE A 4 18.69 21.61 -13.23
C PHE A 4 17.57 21.00 -14.07
N THR A 5 16.66 21.81 -14.58
CA THR A 5 15.58 21.35 -15.47
C THR A 5 15.70 22.02 -16.82
N TYR A 6 15.73 21.20 -17.87
CA TYR A 6 15.76 21.65 -19.25
C TYR A 6 14.51 21.19 -20.00
N GLN A 7 13.82 22.14 -20.64
CA GLN A 7 12.67 21.85 -21.48
C GLN A 7 13.11 21.33 -22.83
N LEU A 8 12.81 20.06 -23.12
CA LEU A 8 13.11 19.48 -24.44
C LEU A 8 12.21 20.10 -25.53
N PRO A 9 12.72 20.24 -26.76
CA PRO A 9 11.94 20.77 -27.90
C PRO A 9 10.85 19.76 -28.31
N LYS A 10 9.88 20.24 -29.12
CA LYS A 10 8.79 19.41 -29.65
C LYS A 10 9.28 18.15 -30.38
N SER A 11 10.42 18.22 -31.02
CA SER A 11 11.09 17.09 -31.65
C SER A 11 12.58 17.16 -31.33
N LEU A 12 13.14 16.08 -30.81
CA LEU A 12 14.57 15.93 -30.60
C LEU A 12 15.10 14.91 -31.63
N SER A 13 15.60 15.42 -32.76
CA SER A 13 15.92 14.63 -33.95
C SER A 13 17.34 14.90 -34.44
N PHE A 14 17.68 14.28 -35.56
CA PHE A 14 18.97 14.47 -36.24
C PHE A 14 19.21 15.96 -36.60
N ASP A 15 18.14 16.72 -36.81
CA ASP A 15 18.24 18.10 -37.27
C ASP A 15 18.68 19.08 -36.18
N ASN A 16 18.44 18.77 -34.93
CA ASN A 16 18.65 19.70 -33.79
C ASN A 16 19.39 19.10 -32.59
N PHE A 17 19.72 17.81 -32.59
CA PHE A 17 20.33 17.17 -31.42
C PHE A 17 21.62 17.82 -30.95
N ALA A 18 22.49 18.27 -31.90
CA ALA A 18 23.78 18.89 -31.57
C ALA A 18 23.62 20.28 -30.95
N GLU A 19 22.64 21.07 -31.44
CA GLU A 19 22.31 22.36 -30.88
C GLU A 19 21.73 22.22 -29.46
N VAL A 20 20.78 21.30 -29.26
CA VAL A 20 20.17 21.02 -27.96
C VAL A 20 21.21 20.53 -26.95
N GLU A 21 22.10 19.60 -27.34
CA GLU A 21 23.17 19.12 -26.49
C GLU A 21 24.12 20.25 -26.07
N ALA A 22 24.53 21.10 -27.02
CA ALA A 22 25.39 22.23 -26.75
C ALA A 22 24.72 23.24 -25.82
N ASP A 23 23.44 23.56 -26.03
CA ASP A 23 22.69 24.46 -25.17
C ASP A 23 22.58 23.94 -23.74
N ILE A 24 22.24 22.66 -23.55
CA ILE A 24 22.21 22.02 -22.22
C ILE A 24 23.58 22.12 -21.55
N LEU A 25 24.66 21.78 -22.25
CA LEU A 25 26.00 21.81 -21.69
C LEU A 25 26.46 23.20 -21.32
N ASN A 26 26.14 24.20 -22.13
CA ASN A 26 26.44 25.62 -21.84
C ASN A 26 25.71 26.11 -20.59
N GLN A 27 24.45 25.72 -20.39
CA GLN A 27 23.68 26.08 -19.20
C GLN A 27 24.15 25.34 -17.93
N LEU A 28 24.79 24.21 -18.08
CA LEU A 28 25.39 23.43 -16.98
C LEU A 28 26.81 23.91 -16.61
N GLU A 29 27.46 24.67 -17.48
CA GLU A 29 28.84 25.10 -17.30
C GLU A 29 29.02 26.03 -16.08
N GLY A 30 30.00 25.74 -15.23
CA GLY A 30 30.27 26.54 -14.03
C GLY A 30 29.34 26.29 -12.84
N HIS A 31 28.38 25.39 -12.97
CA HIS A 31 27.43 25.05 -11.91
C HIS A 31 27.51 23.58 -11.48
N ASN A 32 27.25 23.33 -10.20
CA ASN A 32 27.13 21.97 -9.67
C ASN A 32 25.65 21.66 -9.38
N TYR A 33 25.10 20.70 -10.09
CA TYR A 33 23.74 20.19 -9.88
C TYR A 33 23.77 18.76 -9.34
N ASP A 34 22.86 18.48 -8.41
CA ASP A 34 22.68 17.13 -7.84
C ASP A 34 21.96 16.21 -8.82
N GLU A 35 21.13 16.79 -9.71
CA GLU A 35 20.32 16.06 -10.69
C GLU A 35 20.03 16.94 -11.91
N ILE A 36 20.00 16.30 -13.09
CA ILE A 36 19.58 16.88 -14.37
C ILE A 36 18.25 16.28 -14.76
N VAL A 37 17.24 17.10 -14.94
CA VAL A 37 15.89 16.72 -15.35
C VAL A 37 15.63 17.26 -16.75
N LEU A 38 15.30 16.39 -17.67
CA LEU A 38 14.88 16.71 -19.03
C LEU A 38 13.34 16.65 -19.07
N ASP A 39 12.68 17.80 -19.19
CA ASP A 39 11.23 17.88 -19.26
C ASP A 39 10.77 17.69 -20.72
N ALA A 40 10.13 16.55 -20.99
CA ALA A 40 9.63 16.16 -22.32
C ALA A 40 8.15 16.53 -22.54
N LYS A 41 7.59 17.44 -21.72
CA LYS A 41 6.17 17.82 -21.77
C LYS A 41 5.69 18.22 -23.17
N GLU A 42 6.51 18.96 -23.90
CA GLU A 42 6.19 19.43 -25.28
C GLU A 42 6.74 18.48 -26.35
N THR A 43 7.48 17.43 -25.97
CA THR A 43 8.16 16.54 -26.90
C THR A 43 7.21 15.45 -27.44
N ASN A 44 7.04 15.43 -28.76
CA ASN A 44 6.20 14.46 -29.46
C ASN A 44 7.02 13.35 -30.13
N TYR A 45 8.32 13.58 -30.34
CA TYR A 45 9.19 12.64 -31.01
C TYR A 45 10.64 12.76 -30.53
N ILE A 46 11.29 11.62 -30.39
CA ILE A 46 12.72 11.51 -30.12
C ILE A 46 13.35 10.47 -31.07
N SER A 47 14.42 10.85 -31.76
CA SER A 47 15.16 9.95 -32.65
C SER A 47 16.33 9.28 -31.93
N SER A 48 17.02 8.36 -32.61
CA SER A 48 18.27 7.78 -32.10
C SER A 48 19.37 8.82 -31.83
N ALA A 49 19.39 9.94 -32.57
CA ALA A 49 20.29 11.05 -32.29
C ALA A 49 19.91 11.79 -31.01
N GLY A 50 18.59 12.00 -30.78
CA GLY A 50 18.07 12.54 -29.52
C GLY A 50 18.36 11.66 -28.32
N LEU A 51 18.20 10.34 -28.46
CA LEU A 51 18.55 9.41 -27.40
C LEU A 51 20.05 9.46 -27.04
N ARG A 52 20.93 9.73 -28.02
CA ARG A 52 22.37 9.93 -27.76
C ARG A 52 22.65 11.14 -26.89
N VAL A 53 21.90 12.22 -27.03
CA VAL A 53 22.01 13.40 -26.13
C VAL A 53 21.76 12.94 -24.68
N VAL A 54 20.67 12.24 -24.44
CA VAL A 54 20.34 11.70 -23.11
C VAL A 54 21.43 10.77 -22.57
N LEU A 55 21.97 9.89 -23.44
CA LEU A 55 23.04 8.97 -23.07
C LEU A 55 24.35 9.70 -22.73
N ASN A 56 24.70 10.73 -23.51
CA ASN A 56 25.92 11.53 -23.30
C ASN A 56 25.83 12.30 -21.99
N LEU A 57 24.67 12.87 -21.68
CA LEU A 57 24.42 13.49 -20.38
C LEU A 57 24.55 12.47 -19.24
N LYS A 58 23.95 11.28 -19.38
CA LYS A 58 24.04 10.22 -18.37
C LYS A 58 25.47 9.72 -18.14
N LYS A 59 26.30 9.69 -19.17
CA LYS A 59 27.74 9.34 -19.04
C LYS A 59 28.54 10.40 -18.28
N LYS A 60 28.13 11.67 -18.35
CA LYS A 60 28.82 12.81 -17.75
C LYS A 60 28.29 13.12 -16.35
N TYR A 61 27.04 12.82 -16.07
CA TYR A 61 26.36 13.13 -14.81
C TYR A 61 25.68 11.89 -14.23
N ASP A 62 25.84 11.69 -12.92
CA ASP A 62 25.34 10.49 -12.23
C ASP A 62 23.81 10.38 -12.23
N LYS A 63 23.12 11.50 -12.07
CA LYS A 63 21.66 11.56 -11.99
C LYS A 63 21.10 12.36 -13.17
N VAL A 64 20.52 11.65 -14.12
CA VAL A 64 19.77 12.21 -15.25
C VAL A 64 18.43 11.51 -15.31
N SER A 65 17.35 12.27 -15.41
CA SER A 65 15.99 11.78 -15.57
C SER A 65 15.27 12.50 -16.70
N VAL A 66 14.25 11.87 -17.27
CA VAL A 66 13.32 12.43 -18.24
C VAL A 66 11.94 12.40 -17.62
N ILE A 67 11.25 13.53 -17.57
CA ILE A 67 9.90 13.63 -17.01
C ILE A 67 8.90 14.06 -18.07
N ASN A 68 7.61 13.84 -17.80
CA ASN A 68 6.49 14.25 -18.65
C ASN A 68 6.57 13.69 -20.09
N ALA A 69 7.18 12.52 -20.30
CA ALA A 69 7.24 11.90 -21.60
C ALA A 69 5.84 11.48 -22.07
N SER A 70 5.42 11.87 -23.29
CA SER A 70 4.19 11.32 -23.89
C SER A 70 4.30 9.80 -24.00
N ILE A 71 3.18 9.11 -24.22
CA ILE A 71 3.18 7.65 -24.38
C ILE A 71 4.13 7.25 -25.50
N GLU A 72 4.07 7.95 -26.63
CA GLU A 72 4.87 7.68 -27.81
C GLU A 72 6.37 7.87 -27.53
N VAL A 73 6.73 8.94 -26.83
CA VAL A 73 8.12 9.21 -26.44
C VAL A 73 8.60 8.19 -25.42
N TYR A 74 7.80 7.86 -24.43
CA TYR A 74 8.14 6.84 -23.44
C TYR A 74 8.36 5.46 -24.09
N ASP A 75 7.49 5.06 -25.02
CA ASP A 75 7.60 3.77 -25.73
C ASP A 75 8.90 3.67 -26.53
N ILE A 76 9.40 4.80 -27.09
CA ILE A 76 10.71 4.83 -27.73
C ILE A 76 11.82 4.55 -26.71
N PHE A 77 11.80 5.17 -25.53
CA PHE A 77 12.77 4.91 -24.47
C PHE A 77 12.71 3.45 -24.00
N GLU A 78 11.52 2.88 -23.85
CA GLU A 78 11.31 1.51 -23.40
C GLU A 78 11.79 0.49 -24.45
N MET A 79 11.34 0.61 -25.70
CA MET A 79 11.74 -0.29 -26.78
C MET A 79 13.25 -0.28 -27.08
N THR A 80 13.90 0.84 -26.83
CA THR A 80 15.36 0.97 -27.01
C THR A 80 16.15 0.59 -25.77
N GLY A 81 15.48 0.22 -24.67
CA GLY A 81 16.12 -0.17 -23.41
C GLY A 81 16.66 1.00 -22.59
N PHE A 82 16.40 2.25 -22.98
CA PHE A 82 16.87 3.43 -22.26
C PHE A 82 16.24 3.60 -20.87
N THR A 83 15.06 3.06 -20.63
CA THR A 83 14.44 3.04 -19.30
C THR A 83 15.26 2.27 -18.24
N ASN A 84 16.20 1.41 -18.69
CA ASN A 84 17.17 0.75 -17.81
C ASN A 84 18.42 1.62 -17.53
N ILE A 85 18.59 2.72 -18.27
CA ILE A 85 19.78 3.59 -18.20
C ILE A 85 19.45 4.89 -17.45
N VAL A 86 18.29 5.48 -17.74
CA VAL A 86 17.80 6.71 -17.14
C VAL A 86 16.38 6.50 -16.62
N ASN A 87 16.02 7.20 -15.55
CA ASN A 87 14.63 7.24 -15.10
C ASN A 87 13.80 8.05 -16.12
N VAL A 88 12.76 7.42 -16.69
CA VAL A 88 11.83 8.07 -17.62
C VAL A 88 10.43 7.99 -17.05
N GLU A 89 9.81 9.15 -16.82
CA GLU A 89 8.46 9.25 -16.26
C GLU A 89 7.46 9.67 -17.34
N LYS A 90 6.37 8.91 -17.47
CA LYS A 90 5.27 9.24 -18.39
C LYS A 90 4.54 10.51 -17.94
N ALA A 91 4.09 11.30 -18.89
CA ALA A 91 3.14 12.37 -18.62
C ALA A 91 1.85 11.81 -18.06
N LEU A 92 1.41 12.35 -16.94
CA LEU A 92 0.17 11.92 -16.33
C LEU A 92 -1.03 12.52 -17.07
N ARG A 93 -1.98 11.66 -17.44
CA ARG A 93 -3.26 12.07 -18.02
C ARG A 93 -4.03 12.93 -17.02
N GLN A 94 -4.56 14.06 -17.48
CA GLN A 94 -5.42 14.92 -16.68
C GLN A 94 -6.85 14.34 -16.64
N VAL A 95 -7.42 14.28 -15.45
CA VAL A 95 -8.81 13.84 -15.23
C VAL A 95 -9.53 14.87 -14.38
N SER A 96 -10.74 15.26 -14.80
CA SER A 96 -11.62 16.08 -13.98
C SER A 96 -12.56 15.20 -13.16
N VAL A 97 -12.76 15.56 -11.90
CA VAL A 97 -13.77 14.94 -11.02
C VAL A 97 -14.91 15.92 -10.70
N GLU A 98 -14.96 17.06 -11.39
CA GLU A 98 -16.03 18.03 -11.22
C GLU A 98 -17.38 17.42 -11.64
N GLY A 99 -18.39 17.54 -10.77
CA GLY A 99 -19.70 16.94 -10.97
C GLY A 99 -19.77 15.42 -10.81
N CYS A 100 -18.63 14.75 -10.54
CA CYS A 100 -18.60 13.31 -10.34
C CYS A 100 -19.17 12.88 -8.97
N LYS A 101 -19.86 11.75 -8.94
CA LYS A 101 -20.39 11.18 -7.69
C LYS A 101 -19.26 10.64 -6.82
N ILE A 102 -19.24 11.01 -5.54
CA ILE A 102 -18.37 10.41 -4.53
C ILE A 102 -18.96 9.05 -4.14
N VAL A 103 -18.14 7.99 -4.24
CA VAL A 103 -18.51 6.62 -3.88
C VAL A 103 -17.74 6.10 -2.66
N GLY A 104 -16.69 6.80 -2.23
CA GLY A 104 -15.93 6.48 -1.04
C GLY A 104 -15.11 7.66 -0.54
N LYS A 105 -14.89 7.71 0.77
CA LYS A 105 -13.99 8.67 1.42
C LYS A 105 -13.23 7.96 2.54
N GLY A 106 -11.92 8.04 2.52
CA GLY A 106 -11.02 7.41 3.48
C GLY A 106 -9.92 8.33 3.96
N ALA A 107 -9.03 7.80 4.80
CA ALA A 107 -7.90 8.54 5.36
C ALA A 107 -6.87 8.99 4.30
N HIS A 108 -6.79 8.31 3.17
CA HIS A 108 -5.78 8.54 2.14
C HIS A 108 -6.35 9.21 0.87
N GLY A 109 -7.64 9.57 0.85
CA GLY A 109 -8.24 10.26 -0.28
C GLY A 109 -9.73 10.01 -0.46
N THR A 110 -10.24 10.52 -1.57
CA THR A 110 -11.67 10.45 -1.95
C THR A 110 -11.80 9.72 -3.29
N VAL A 111 -12.82 8.86 -3.41
CA VAL A 111 -13.09 8.04 -4.59
C VAL A 111 -14.29 8.59 -5.34
N TYR A 112 -14.10 8.85 -6.62
CA TYR A 112 -15.10 9.41 -7.53
C TYR A 112 -15.41 8.44 -8.68
N THR A 113 -16.68 8.35 -9.07
CA THR A 113 -17.06 7.66 -10.31
C THR A 113 -16.85 8.60 -11.48
N THR A 114 -15.91 8.27 -12.37
CA THR A 114 -15.53 9.15 -13.50
C THR A 114 -16.03 8.69 -14.86
N ALA A 115 -16.38 7.40 -14.98
CA ALA A 115 -17.01 6.81 -16.15
C ALA A 115 -17.92 5.63 -15.73
N PRO A 116 -18.72 5.05 -16.65
CA PRO A 116 -19.61 3.94 -16.31
C PRO A 116 -18.93 2.71 -15.70
N ASP A 117 -17.66 2.51 -16.00
CA ASP A 117 -16.85 1.35 -15.65
C ASP A 117 -15.57 1.68 -14.85
N THR A 118 -15.35 2.96 -14.49
CA THR A 118 -14.15 3.39 -13.80
C THR A 118 -14.40 4.36 -12.65
N ILE A 119 -13.53 4.24 -11.65
CA ILE A 119 -13.42 5.18 -10.53
C ILE A 119 -12.01 5.77 -10.48
N VAL A 120 -11.91 6.93 -9.84
CA VAL A 120 -10.62 7.56 -9.51
C VAL A 120 -10.52 7.76 -8.00
N LYS A 121 -9.52 7.15 -7.37
CA LYS A 121 -9.09 7.47 -6.00
C LYS A 121 -8.18 8.68 -6.08
N VAL A 122 -8.65 9.85 -5.66
CA VAL A 122 -7.87 11.09 -5.58
C VAL A 122 -7.24 11.16 -4.20
N TYR A 123 -5.92 11.22 -4.16
CA TYR A 123 -5.16 11.23 -2.90
C TYR A 123 -5.15 12.62 -2.26
N GLU A 124 -4.89 12.64 -0.93
CA GLU A 124 -4.80 13.89 -0.19
C GLU A 124 -3.68 14.80 -0.74
N PRO A 125 -3.84 16.15 -0.62
CA PRO A 125 -2.81 17.09 -1.03
C PRO A 125 -1.44 16.78 -0.39
N GLY A 126 -0.38 16.82 -1.20
CA GLY A 126 0.98 16.53 -0.75
C GLY A 126 1.34 15.03 -0.74
N SER A 127 0.44 14.15 -1.17
CA SER A 127 0.77 12.72 -1.36
C SER A 127 1.85 12.54 -2.41
N SER A 128 2.83 11.67 -2.11
CA SER A 128 3.96 11.41 -2.99
C SER A 128 3.54 10.56 -4.20
N LEU A 129 3.91 10.99 -5.41
CA LEU A 129 3.70 10.19 -6.62
C LEU A 129 4.41 8.82 -6.55
N VAL A 130 5.56 8.77 -5.86
CA VAL A 130 6.31 7.51 -5.65
C VAL A 130 5.49 6.51 -4.82
N ASP A 131 4.85 6.97 -3.74
CA ASP A 131 4.03 6.11 -2.88
C ASP A 131 2.76 5.67 -3.62
N ILE A 132 2.13 6.56 -4.39
CA ILE A 132 0.94 6.27 -5.21
C ILE A 132 1.26 5.21 -6.28
N ASN A 133 2.36 5.37 -7.00
CA ASN A 133 2.80 4.39 -7.99
C ASN A 133 3.14 3.04 -7.34
N LYS A 134 3.73 3.05 -6.15
CA LYS A 134 4.00 1.83 -5.40
C LYS A 134 2.70 1.11 -5.02
N GLU A 135 1.69 1.83 -4.49
CA GLU A 135 0.37 1.26 -4.19
C GLU A 135 -0.28 0.66 -5.44
N ARG A 136 -0.23 1.38 -6.57
CA ARG A 136 -0.74 0.87 -7.86
C ARG A 136 -0.03 -0.41 -8.31
N GLU A 137 1.29 -0.46 -8.22
CA GLU A 137 2.05 -1.67 -8.59
C GLU A 137 1.76 -2.85 -7.66
N LEU A 138 1.55 -2.61 -6.35
CA LEU A 138 1.11 -3.64 -5.41
C LEU A 138 -0.28 -4.16 -5.77
N SER A 139 -1.22 -3.28 -6.12
CA SER A 139 -2.57 -3.66 -6.59
C SER A 139 -2.52 -4.52 -7.85
N LYS A 140 -1.69 -4.15 -8.84
CA LYS A 140 -1.47 -4.95 -10.05
C LYS A 140 -0.88 -6.32 -9.73
N LYS A 141 0.12 -6.38 -8.84
CA LYS A 141 0.72 -7.64 -8.39
C LYS A 141 -0.30 -8.55 -7.71
N ALA A 142 -1.12 -7.99 -6.81
CA ALA A 142 -2.21 -8.75 -6.17
C ALA A 142 -3.12 -9.38 -7.20
N PHE A 143 -3.56 -8.61 -8.20
CA PHE A 143 -4.41 -9.10 -9.29
C PHE A 143 -3.74 -10.22 -10.10
N VAL A 144 -2.49 -10.02 -10.55
CA VAL A 144 -1.73 -11.02 -11.33
C VAL A 144 -1.50 -12.31 -10.53
N LEU A 145 -1.33 -12.21 -9.21
CA LEU A 145 -1.21 -13.36 -8.31
C LEU A 145 -2.54 -14.05 -8.01
N GLY A 146 -3.65 -13.58 -8.62
CA GLY A 146 -4.97 -14.20 -8.51
C GLY A 146 -5.74 -13.84 -7.25
N LEU A 147 -5.35 -12.79 -6.52
CA LEU A 147 -6.16 -12.27 -5.43
C LEU A 147 -7.40 -11.56 -5.98
N PRO A 148 -8.55 -11.67 -5.28
CA PRO A 148 -9.77 -10.98 -5.69
C PRO A 148 -9.65 -9.49 -5.36
N THR A 149 -9.15 -8.69 -6.28
CA THR A 149 -8.98 -7.24 -6.12
C THR A 149 -9.34 -6.50 -7.40
N ALA A 150 -9.70 -5.21 -7.27
CA ALA A 150 -9.95 -4.34 -8.40
C ALA A 150 -8.67 -4.09 -9.21
N ILE A 151 -8.80 -3.98 -10.53
CA ILE A 151 -7.68 -3.68 -11.42
C ILE A 151 -7.31 -2.21 -11.28
N ALA A 152 -6.06 -1.94 -10.90
CA ALA A 152 -5.46 -0.62 -10.94
C ALA A 152 -4.97 -0.33 -12.38
N LEU A 153 -5.62 0.60 -13.06
CA LEU A 153 -5.41 0.87 -14.48
C LEU A 153 -4.28 1.87 -14.71
N ASP A 154 -4.41 3.08 -14.14
CA ASP A 154 -3.55 4.21 -14.48
C ASP A 154 -3.34 5.14 -13.28
N THR A 155 -2.22 5.87 -13.27
CA THR A 155 -2.01 7.02 -12.39
C THR A 155 -2.29 8.29 -13.18
N VAL A 156 -3.07 9.20 -12.60
CA VAL A 156 -3.56 10.40 -13.27
C VAL A 156 -3.32 11.64 -12.42
N LYS A 157 -3.41 12.81 -13.04
CA LYS A 157 -3.43 14.10 -12.36
C LYS A 157 -4.85 14.63 -12.29
N VAL A 158 -5.27 15.13 -11.11
CA VAL A 158 -6.60 15.67 -10.85
C VAL A 158 -6.40 17.06 -10.24
N GLY A 159 -6.44 18.11 -11.09
CA GLY A 159 -5.98 19.44 -10.69
C GLY A 159 -4.52 19.41 -10.22
N ASP A 160 -4.27 19.82 -8.98
CA ASP A 160 -2.93 19.79 -8.36
C ASP A 160 -2.63 18.48 -7.59
N GLN A 161 -3.60 17.58 -7.51
CA GLN A 161 -3.48 16.29 -6.82
C GLN A 161 -3.21 15.16 -7.82
N TYR A 162 -2.84 13.99 -7.27
CA TYR A 162 -2.71 12.74 -8.02
C TYR A 162 -3.89 11.82 -7.74
N GLY A 163 -4.19 10.94 -8.68
CA GLY A 163 -5.20 9.92 -8.53
C GLY A 163 -4.76 8.60 -9.16
N THR A 164 -5.35 7.50 -8.70
CA THR A 164 -5.28 6.19 -9.36
C THR A 164 -6.64 5.81 -9.90
N VAL A 165 -6.68 5.45 -11.17
CA VAL A 165 -7.87 4.93 -11.85
C VAL A 165 -7.99 3.45 -11.57
N PHE A 166 -9.17 3.01 -11.12
CA PHE A 166 -9.51 1.61 -10.94
C PHE A 166 -10.76 1.26 -11.76
N GLU A 167 -10.96 -0.01 -12.03
CA GLU A 167 -12.27 -0.49 -12.50
C GLU A 167 -13.35 -0.23 -11.44
N LEU A 168 -14.54 0.11 -11.90
CA LEU A 168 -15.72 0.24 -11.03
C LEU A 168 -16.31 -1.14 -10.78
N LEU A 169 -16.23 -1.61 -9.54
CA LEU A 169 -16.90 -2.84 -9.13
C LEU A 169 -18.38 -2.55 -8.80
N ASN A 170 -19.30 -3.34 -9.37
CA ASN A 170 -20.68 -3.32 -8.92
C ASN A 170 -20.80 -4.07 -7.58
N ALA A 171 -20.48 -3.38 -6.52
CA ALA A 171 -20.23 -3.96 -5.22
C ALA A 171 -21.10 -3.35 -4.13
N ALA A 172 -21.43 -4.16 -3.13
CA ALA A 172 -22.03 -3.70 -1.88
C ALA A 172 -20.96 -3.51 -0.78
N SER A 173 -21.21 -2.55 0.11
CA SER A 173 -20.38 -2.33 1.30
C SER A 173 -20.52 -3.49 2.28
N CYS A 174 -19.41 -4.13 2.65
CA CYS A 174 -19.42 -5.17 3.67
C CYS A 174 -19.87 -4.63 5.05
N VAL A 175 -19.60 -3.35 5.36
CA VAL A 175 -20.08 -2.71 6.59
C VAL A 175 -21.61 -2.68 6.64
N ASN A 176 -22.27 -2.35 5.54
CA ASN A 176 -23.73 -2.36 5.48
C ASN A 176 -24.27 -3.78 5.49
N TYR A 177 -23.67 -4.68 4.73
CA TYR A 177 -24.05 -6.08 4.63
C TYR A 177 -24.13 -6.78 6.00
N VAL A 178 -23.09 -6.64 6.83
CA VAL A 178 -23.07 -7.28 8.16
C VAL A 178 -24.07 -6.68 9.15
N LYS A 179 -24.56 -5.47 8.91
CA LYS A 179 -25.56 -4.81 9.76
C LYS A 179 -27.01 -5.25 9.47
N GLU A 180 -27.27 -5.80 8.30
CA GLU A 180 -28.62 -6.09 7.86
C GLU A 180 -29.25 -7.27 8.61
N SER A 181 -28.46 -8.32 8.88
CA SER A 181 -28.97 -9.52 9.58
C SER A 181 -27.84 -10.38 10.18
N GLN A 182 -28.24 -11.21 11.18
CA GLN A 182 -27.33 -12.22 11.73
C GLN A 182 -26.84 -13.21 10.64
N LYS A 183 -27.71 -13.57 9.69
CA LYS A 183 -27.35 -14.45 8.56
C LYS A 183 -26.24 -13.84 7.70
N ASN A 184 -26.32 -12.54 7.40
CA ASN A 184 -25.28 -11.84 6.64
C ASN A 184 -23.96 -11.73 7.41
N LEU A 185 -24.05 -11.58 8.72
CA LEU A 185 -22.89 -11.56 9.60
C LEU A 185 -22.15 -12.91 9.62
N ASP A 186 -22.92 -14.02 9.67
CA ASP A 186 -22.38 -15.39 9.62
C ASP A 186 -21.78 -15.68 8.24
N ASP A 187 -22.48 -15.33 7.17
CA ASP A 187 -22.01 -15.49 5.79
C ASP A 187 -20.74 -14.69 5.52
N PHE A 188 -20.67 -13.46 6.03
CA PHE A 188 -19.44 -12.67 5.94
C PHE A 188 -18.25 -13.36 6.63
N CYS A 189 -18.45 -13.98 7.80
CA CYS A 189 -17.39 -14.72 8.48
C CYS A 189 -16.86 -15.87 7.62
N ASP A 190 -17.76 -16.62 6.93
CA ASP A 190 -17.38 -17.71 6.06
C ASP A 190 -16.59 -17.24 4.84
N LYS A 191 -17.07 -16.16 4.19
CA LYS A 191 -16.40 -15.54 3.05
C LYS A 191 -15.04 -14.95 3.45
N ALA A 192 -14.95 -14.30 4.61
CA ALA A 192 -13.69 -13.73 5.12
C ALA A 192 -12.64 -14.82 5.36
N VAL A 193 -13.05 -15.95 5.98
CA VAL A 193 -12.14 -17.08 6.21
C VAL A 193 -11.70 -17.72 4.89
N ALA A 194 -12.61 -17.91 3.94
CA ALA A 194 -12.28 -18.44 2.61
C ALA A 194 -11.28 -17.55 1.89
N THR A 195 -11.48 -16.23 1.95
CA THR A 195 -10.59 -15.24 1.35
C THR A 195 -9.21 -15.23 2.03
N LEU A 196 -9.14 -15.23 3.36
CA LEU A 196 -7.90 -15.35 4.12
C LEU A 196 -7.12 -16.62 3.76
N LYS A 197 -7.79 -17.77 3.71
CA LYS A 197 -7.16 -19.04 3.33
C LYS A 197 -6.62 -18.99 1.89
N LYS A 198 -7.33 -18.34 0.96
CA LYS A 198 -6.86 -18.13 -0.42
C LYS A 198 -5.60 -17.26 -0.44
N ILE A 199 -5.59 -16.12 0.25
CA ILE A 199 -4.41 -15.24 0.35
C ILE A 199 -3.22 -16.04 0.91
N HIS A 200 -3.41 -16.71 2.03
CA HIS A 200 -2.37 -17.43 2.77
C HIS A 200 -1.88 -18.73 2.08
N SER A 201 -2.63 -19.26 1.12
CA SER A 201 -2.18 -20.38 0.26
C SER A 201 -1.41 -19.91 -0.96
N THR A 202 -1.43 -18.63 -1.28
CA THR A 202 -0.71 -18.05 -2.42
C THR A 202 0.74 -17.79 -2.05
N VAL A 203 1.66 -18.56 -2.61
CA VAL A 203 3.10 -18.40 -2.41
C VAL A 203 3.64 -17.38 -3.40
N CYS A 204 4.42 -16.43 -2.91
CA CYS A 204 5.08 -15.40 -3.73
C CYS A 204 6.58 -15.35 -3.43
N ASN A 205 7.39 -15.60 -4.45
CA ASN A 205 8.85 -15.54 -4.35
C ASN A 205 9.42 -14.18 -4.82
N ASP A 206 8.57 -13.21 -5.11
CA ASP A 206 8.99 -11.86 -5.51
C ASP A 206 9.62 -11.13 -4.31
N SER A 207 10.94 -10.95 -4.37
CA SER A 207 11.71 -10.25 -3.34
C SER A 207 11.43 -8.75 -3.27
N SER A 208 10.67 -8.20 -4.23
CA SER A 208 10.26 -6.79 -4.22
C SER A 208 9.09 -6.53 -3.26
N LEU A 209 8.34 -7.57 -2.85
CA LEU A 209 7.33 -7.42 -1.82
C LEU A 209 7.97 -7.25 -0.44
N PRO A 210 7.43 -6.36 0.40
CA PRO A 210 7.87 -6.23 1.79
C PRO A 210 7.72 -7.54 2.55
N ASP A 211 8.57 -7.75 3.55
CA ASP A 211 8.49 -8.87 4.48
C ASP A 211 7.86 -8.42 5.79
N MET A 212 6.75 -9.05 6.19
CA MET A 212 5.99 -8.63 7.37
C MET A 212 6.73 -8.91 8.67
N LYS A 213 7.53 -9.97 8.75
CA LYS A 213 8.36 -10.26 9.91
C LYS A 213 9.42 -9.18 10.13
N LYS A 214 10.09 -8.75 9.05
CA LYS A 214 11.05 -7.62 9.10
C LYS A 214 10.37 -6.32 9.53
N SER A 215 9.14 -6.10 9.09
CA SER A 215 8.35 -4.94 9.51
C SER A 215 8.05 -4.97 11.01
N HIS A 216 7.66 -6.15 11.56
CA HIS A 216 7.38 -6.29 12.99
C HIS A 216 8.64 -6.16 13.85
N LEU A 217 9.81 -6.63 13.39
CA LEU A 217 11.08 -6.36 14.08
C LEU A 217 11.35 -4.85 14.21
N LYS A 218 11.10 -4.07 13.13
CA LYS A 218 11.18 -2.61 13.18
C LYS A 218 10.15 -2.00 14.15
N TYR A 219 8.94 -2.59 14.26
CA TYR A 219 7.94 -2.12 15.23
C TYR A 219 8.43 -2.35 16.67
N VAL A 220 9.02 -3.51 16.96
CA VAL A 220 9.63 -3.78 18.27
C VAL A 220 10.75 -2.77 18.59
N ASP A 221 11.65 -2.50 17.63
CA ASP A 221 12.70 -1.49 17.79
C ASP A 221 12.11 -0.09 18.06
N ASN A 222 11.02 0.26 17.39
CA ASN A 222 10.37 1.55 17.52
C ASN A 222 9.69 1.78 18.88
N ILE A 223 9.15 0.71 19.48
CA ILE A 223 8.47 0.78 20.79
C ILE A 223 9.44 0.55 21.97
N ARG A 224 10.75 0.36 21.72
CA ARG A 224 11.75 0.07 22.74
C ARG A 224 11.75 1.06 23.92
N ILE A 225 11.42 2.33 23.66
CA ILE A 225 11.36 3.37 24.70
C ILE A 225 10.34 3.09 25.82
N TYR A 226 9.36 2.21 25.58
CA TYR A 226 8.32 1.81 26.56
C TYR A 226 8.67 0.50 27.30
N LEU A 227 9.77 -0.16 26.92
CA LEU A 227 10.14 -1.51 27.35
C LEU A 227 11.41 -1.48 28.19
N SER A 228 11.52 -2.37 29.19
CA SER A 228 12.79 -2.71 29.78
C SER A 228 13.64 -3.51 28.76
N ASP A 229 14.96 -3.60 28.99
CA ASP A 229 15.85 -4.38 28.13
C ASP A 229 15.43 -5.86 28.04
N GLN A 230 14.97 -6.45 29.14
CA GLN A 230 14.48 -7.82 29.16
C GLN A 230 13.19 -7.99 28.33
N GLU A 231 12.23 -7.08 28.47
CA GLU A 231 10.99 -7.10 27.67
C GLU A 231 11.31 -6.93 26.18
N TYR A 232 12.20 -6.01 25.82
CA TYR A 232 12.61 -5.79 24.44
C TYR A 232 13.25 -7.04 23.82
N LEU A 233 14.22 -7.67 24.52
CA LEU A 233 14.89 -8.88 24.04
C LEU A 233 13.90 -10.05 23.89
N LYS A 234 12.97 -10.20 24.85
CA LYS A 234 11.94 -11.24 24.79
C LYS A 234 11.01 -11.05 23.59
N LEU A 235 10.52 -9.82 23.34
CA LEU A 235 9.67 -9.52 22.21
C LEU A 235 10.39 -9.70 20.89
N LYS A 236 11.62 -9.24 20.79
CA LYS A 236 12.44 -9.39 19.57
C LYS A 236 12.63 -10.86 19.23
N LYS A 237 13.08 -11.65 20.21
CA LYS A 237 13.22 -13.09 20.04
C LYS A 237 11.89 -13.76 19.67
N PHE A 238 10.78 -13.39 20.29
CA PHE A 238 9.46 -13.92 19.95
C PHE A 238 9.11 -13.70 18.46
N ILE A 239 9.37 -12.50 17.90
CA ILE A 239 9.14 -12.24 16.48
C ILE A 239 10.14 -13.00 15.60
N GLU A 240 11.41 -13.10 16.00
CA GLU A 240 12.45 -13.86 15.29
C GLU A 240 12.13 -15.35 15.21
N ASP A 241 11.55 -15.91 16.27
CA ASP A 241 11.17 -17.35 16.36
C ASP A 241 9.91 -17.70 15.54
N ILE A 242 9.14 -16.72 15.02
CA ILE A 242 8.04 -17.00 14.09
C ILE A 242 8.60 -17.62 12.80
N PRO A 243 8.09 -18.79 12.35
CA PRO A 243 8.60 -19.43 11.15
C PRO A 243 8.54 -18.51 9.91
N GLU A 244 9.59 -18.57 9.09
CA GLU A 244 9.59 -17.88 7.79
C GLU A 244 8.50 -18.48 6.89
N ALA A 245 7.82 -17.61 6.16
CA ALA A 245 6.88 -18.01 5.12
C ALA A 245 6.89 -16.99 3.99
N LYS A 246 6.65 -17.45 2.78
CA LYS A 246 6.53 -16.64 1.57
C LYS A 246 5.10 -16.57 1.06
N THR A 247 4.15 -16.70 1.95
CA THR A 247 2.73 -16.56 1.62
C THR A 247 2.34 -15.10 1.57
N LEU A 248 1.37 -14.78 0.73
CA LEU A 248 0.85 -13.41 0.66
C LEU A 248 0.12 -13.04 1.95
N ILE A 249 0.19 -11.78 2.28
CA ILE A 249 -0.52 -11.11 3.39
C ILE A 249 -1.05 -9.79 2.83
N HIS A 250 -2.34 -9.52 3.03
CA HIS A 250 -2.93 -8.22 2.71
C HIS A 250 -2.39 -7.11 3.64
N GLY A 251 -2.25 -7.42 4.91
CA GLY A 251 -1.68 -6.56 5.95
C GLY A 251 -2.68 -5.60 6.61
N ASP A 252 -3.87 -5.41 6.04
CA ASP A 252 -4.92 -4.56 6.59
C ASP A 252 -6.33 -5.12 6.30
N PHE A 253 -6.55 -6.39 6.63
CA PHE A 253 -7.75 -7.16 6.31
C PHE A 253 -8.89 -6.83 7.28
N HIS A 254 -9.81 -5.96 6.87
CA HIS A 254 -10.99 -5.58 7.62
C HIS A 254 -12.15 -5.14 6.71
N LEU A 255 -13.37 -5.00 7.27
CA LEU A 255 -14.63 -4.70 6.56
C LEU A 255 -14.55 -3.53 5.57
N LYS A 256 -13.81 -2.47 5.90
CA LYS A 256 -13.71 -1.27 5.03
C LYS A 256 -12.82 -1.50 3.83
N ASN A 257 -11.91 -2.48 3.90
CA ASN A 257 -11.03 -2.88 2.80
C ASN A 257 -11.58 -4.07 2.02
N GLN A 258 -12.89 -4.34 2.16
CA GLN A 258 -13.59 -5.44 1.51
C GLN A 258 -14.90 -4.97 0.92
N LEU A 259 -15.20 -5.44 -0.28
CA LEU A 259 -16.44 -5.19 -1.00
C LEU A 259 -17.08 -6.52 -1.39
N LEU A 260 -18.39 -6.59 -1.36
CA LEU A 260 -19.13 -7.78 -1.78
C LEU A 260 -19.56 -7.61 -3.24
N VAL A 261 -19.03 -8.44 -4.16
CA VAL A 261 -19.38 -8.48 -5.57
C VAL A 261 -20.04 -9.83 -5.86
N GLY A 262 -21.36 -9.81 -6.07
CA GLY A 262 -22.12 -11.07 -6.10
C GLY A 262 -21.94 -11.85 -4.81
N ASP A 263 -21.37 -13.05 -4.90
CA ASP A 263 -21.11 -13.92 -3.75
C ASP A 263 -19.63 -13.93 -3.29
N GLN A 264 -18.80 -13.06 -3.83
CA GLN A 264 -17.37 -13.02 -3.57
C GLN A 264 -16.94 -11.74 -2.83
N LEU A 265 -16.03 -11.88 -1.85
CA LEU A 265 -15.33 -10.73 -1.28
C LEU A 265 -14.20 -10.30 -2.22
N MET A 266 -14.23 -9.03 -2.60
CA MET A 266 -13.16 -8.34 -3.32
C MET A 266 -12.38 -7.48 -2.33
N LEU A 267 -11.06 -7.50 -2.45
CA LEU A 267 -10.14 -6.73 -1.62
C LEU A 267 -9.85 -5.39 -2.28
N ILE A 268 -9.74 -4.35 -1.48
CA ILE A 268 -9.29 -3.03 -1.89
C ILE A 268 -8.17 -2.53 -0.96
N ASP A 269 -7.46 -1.51 -1.38
CA ASP A 269 -6.38 -0.88 -0.60
C ASP A 269 -5.19 -1.82 -0.36
N MET A 270 -4.47 -2.12 -1.45
CA MET A 270 -3.34 -3.06 -1.46
C MET A 270 -2.00 -2.45 -1.04
N ASP A 271 -1.98 -1.27 -0.45
CA ASP A 271 -0.75 -0.54 -0.07
C ASP A 271 0.10 -1.29 0.97
N THR A 272 -0.54 -2.17 1.74
CA THR A 272 0.09 -3.01 2.76
C THR A 272 0.41 -4.44 2.31
N LEU A 273 0.16 -4.78 1.03
CA LEU A 273 0.46 -6.11 0.48
C LEU A 273 1.93 -6.48 0.69
N CYS A 274 2.15 -7.66 1.26
CA CYS A 274 3.47 -8.15 1.61
C CYS A 274 3.53 -9.67 1.65
N THR A 275 4.68 -10.23 2.03
CA THR A 275 4.84 -11.66 2.30
C THR A 275 5.14 -11.91 3.77
N GLY A 276 4.80 -13.10 4.26
CA GLY A 276 5.12 -13.51 5.63
C GLY A 276 4.29 -14.67 6.14
N ASN A 277 4.48 -15.00 7.42
CA ASN A 277 3.68 -16.01 8.09
C ASN A 277 2.23 -15.51 8.28
N PRO A 278 1.21 -16.31 7.97
CA PRO A 278 -0.22 -15.96 8.12
C PRO A 278 -0.61 -15.39 9.49
N ILE A 279 0.13 -15.71 10.55
CA ILE A 279 -0.15 -15.19 11.89
C ILE A 279 -0.12 -13.66 11.96
N PHE A 280 0.68 -13.01 11.10
CA PHE A 280 0.73 -11.56 11.03
C PHE A 280 -0.57 -10.95 10.46
N GLU A 281 -1.23 -11.64 9.53
CA GLU A 281 -2.55 -11.22 9.05
C GLU A 281 -3.62 -11.42 10.12
N ILE A 282 -3.61 -12.58 10.78
CA ILE A 282 -4.56 -12.85 11.87
C ILE A 282 -4.37 -11.85 13.02
N ALA A 283 -3.14 -11.40 13.27
CA ALA A 283 -2.86 -10.30 14.21
C ALA A 283 -3.46 -8.95 13.75
N SER A 284 -3.44 -8.66 12.45
CA SER A 284 -4.09 -7.47 11.89
C SER A 284 -5.62 -7.53 12.02
N VAL A 285 -6.21 -8.69 11.71
CA VAL A 285 -7.65 -8.96 11.91
C VAL A 285 -8.03 -8.80 13.40
N CYS A 286 -7.21 -9.33 14.29
CA CYS A 286 -7.39 -9.18 15.74
C CYS A 286 -7.41 -7.71 16.18
N ASN A 287 -6.46 -6.91 15.69
CA ASN A 287 -6.42 -5.49 16.00
C ASN A 287 -7.69 -4.78 15.57
N SER A 288 -8.13 -5.04 14.33
CA SER A 288 -9.26 -4.32 13.73
C SER A 288 -10.60 -4.63 14.41
N TYR A 289 -10.78 -5.86 14.89
CA TYR A 289 -12.07 -6.30 15.44
C TYR A 289 -12.07 -6.49 16.97
N TYR A 290 -10.91 -6.50 17.62
CA TYR A 290 -10.83 -6.80 19.05
C TYR A 290 -9.92 -5.83 19.82
N GLU A 291 -8.61 -5.81 19.58
CA GLU A 291 -7.65 -5.08 20.42
C GLU A 291 -7.89 -3.56 20.44
N PHE A 292 -8.32 -2.95 19.34
CA PHE A 292 -8.65 -1.53 19.34
C PHE A 292 -9.82 -1.21 20.26
N GLY A 293 -10.80 -2.10 20.38
CA GLY A 293 -11.91 -1.97 21.31
C GLY A 293 -11.53 -2.17 22.77
N GLU A 294 -10.56 -3.05 23.05
CA GLU A 294 -10.00 -3.24 24.39
C GLU A 294 -9.19 -2.02 24.85
N ILE A 295 -8.46 -1.39 23.93
CA ILE A 295 -7.69 -0.16 24.21
C ILE A 295 -8.64 1.02 24.42
N ARG A 296 -9.57 1.24 23.49
CA ARG A 296 -10.58 2.30 23.54
C ARG A 296 -11.88 1.82 22.91
N ARG A 297 -12.92 1.73 23.71
CA ARG A 297 -14.20 1.12 23.30
C ARG A 297 -14.79 1.73 22.02
N GLU A 298 -14.72 3.05 21.91
CA GLU A 298 -15.27 3.81 20.78
C GLU A 298 -14.45 3.64 19.49
N ALA A 299 -13.20 3.17 19.60
CA ALA A 299 -12.29 3.06 18.45
C ALA A 299 -12.84 2.13 17.34
N ILE A 300 -13.61 1.11 17.70
CA ILE A 300 -14.23 0.18 16.74
C ILE A 300 -15.32 0.89 15.93
N GLU A 301 -16.22 1.62 16.61
CA GLU A 301 -17.31 2.33 15.94
C GLU A 301 -16.76 3.47 15.07
N ASP A 302 -15.81 4.23 15.60
CA ASP A 302 -15.11 5.30 14.86
C ASP A 302 -14.40 4.76 13.62
N PHE A 303 -13.70 3.62 13.77
CA PHE A 303 -12.88 3.05 12.72
C PHE A 303 -13.69 2.21 11.73
N LEU A 304 -14.51 1.24 12.17
CA LEU A 304 -15.22 0.31 11.30
C LEU A 304 -16.68 0.70 11.03
N GLY A 305 -17.26 1.56 11.86
CA GLY A 305 -18.67 1.94 11.78
C GLY A 305 -19.62 0.83 12.20
N ILE A 306 -19.19 -0.14 13.01
CA ILE A 306 -19.98 -1.24 13.58
C ILE A 306 -19.88 -1.20 15.11
N SER A 307 -20.84 -1.83 15.80
CA SER A 307 -20.77 -1.92 17.28
C SER A 307 -19.62 -2.82 17.74
N LEU A 308 -19.14 -2.58 18.97
CA LEU A 308 -18.13 -3.43 19.61
C LEU A 308 -18.61 -4.90 19.72
N GLU A 309 -19.90 -5.12 19.94
CA GLU A 309 -20.49 -6.47 20.00
C GLU A 309 -20.36 -7.19 18.64
N THR A 310 -20.71 -6.49 17.55
CA THR A 310 -20.55 -7.02 16.18
C THR A 310 -19.09 -7.32 15.88
N ALA A 311 -18.18 -6.44 16.25
CA ALA A 311 -16.75 -6.65 16.02
C ALA A 311 -16.20 -7.86 16.80
N ASN A 312 -16.58 -8.00 18.07
CA ASN A 312 -16.22 -9.15 18.90
C ASN A 312 -16.79 -10.47 18.32
N TYR A 313 -18.02 -10.42 17.79
CA TYR A 313 -18.61 -11.56 17.10
C TYR A 313 -17.79 -11.95 15.87
N LEU A 314 -17.43 -10.98 15.04
CA LEU A 314 -16.59 -11.20 13.86
C LEU A 314 -15.24 -11.80 14.23
N TRP A 315 -14.53 -11.22 15.19
CA TRP A 315 -13.25 -11.74 15.66
C TRP A 315 -13.35 -13.19 16.11
N LYS A 316 -14.29 -13.48 17.01
CA LYS A 316 -14.50 -14.83 17.56
C LYS A 316 -14.78 -15.85 16.47
N ASN A 317 -15.68 -15.54 15.52
CA ASN A 317 -16.10 -16.50 14.50
C ASN A 317 -15.05 -16.63 13.39
N ILE A 318 -14.45 -15.54 12.91
CA ILE A 318 -13.38 -15.59 11.90
C ILE A 318 -12.18 -16.37 12.44
N SER A 319 -11.69 -16.05 13.64
CA SER A 319 -10.52 -16.74 14.19
C SER A 319 -10.78 -18.22 14.47
N ARG A 320 -11.97 -18.58 14.99
CA ARG A 320 -12.31 -19.97 15.27
C ARG A 320 -12.48 -20.79 13.99
N LYS A 321 -13.14 -20.25 12.97
CA LYS A 321 -13.29 -20.90 11.66
C LYS A 321 -11.96 -20.99 10.92
N TYR A 322 -11.10 -19.98 11.04
CA TYR A 322 -9.77 -19.99 10.42
C TYR A 322 -8.89 -21.12 10.99
N TYR A 323 -8.89 -21.27 12.32
CA TYR A 323 -8.16 -22.31 13.06
C TYR A 323 -9.04 -23.52 13.42
N SER A 324 -9.97 -23.90 12.54
CA SER A 324 -10.93 -25.00 12.80
C SER A 324 -10.27 -26.35 13.12
N ASP A 325 -9.03 -26.55 12.65
CA ASP A 325 -8.31 -27.81 12.82
C ASP A 325 -7.55 -27.91 14.18
N LEU A 326 -7.51 -26.80 14.93
CA LEU A 326 -6.81 -26.74 16.21
C LEU A 326 -7.74 -27.14 17.38
N ILE A 327 -7.22 -27.96 18.29
CA ILE A 327 -7.88 -28.19 19.58
C ILE A 327 -7.81 -26.90 20.45
N ASP A 328 -8.68 -26.79 21.44
CA ASP A 328 -8.87 -25.55 22.22
C ASP A 328 -7.57 -24.99 22.81
N LYS A 329 -6.69 -25.82 23.34
CA LYS A 329 -5.39 -25.38 23.87
C LYS A 329 -4.48 -24.77 22.78
N GLN A 330 -4.40 -25.39 21.62
CA GLN A 330 -3.60 -24.91 20.49
C GLN A 330 -4.20 -23.64 19.90
N TYR A 331 -5.53 -23.59 19.80
CA TYR A 331 -6.27 -22.39 19.38
C TYR A 331 -5.94 -21.21 20.29
N GLN A 332 -6.06 -21.40 21.64
CA GLN A 332 -5.76 -20.32 22.58
C GLN A 332 -4.33 -19.82 22.47
N GLN A 333 -3.36 -20.72 22.30
CA GLN A 333 -1.96 -20.36 22.06
C GLN A 333 -1.76 -19.56 20.77
N ALA A 334 -2.45 -19.94 19.68
CA ALA A 334 -2.39 -19.20 18.41
C ALA A 334 -2.99 -17.80 18.55
N ILE A 335 -4.11 -17.69 19.27
CA ILE A 335 -4.77 -16.41 19.55
C ILE A 335 -3.89 -15.50 20.42
N ASP A 336 -3.31 -16.01 21.52
CA ASP A 336 -2.46 -15.22 22.40
C ASP A 336 -1.22 -14.69 21.64
N LYS A 337 -0.63 -15.50 20.75
CA LYS A 337 0.46 -15.07 19.86
C LYS A 337 0.00 -13.99 18.87
N ALA A 338 -1.13 -14.18 18.19
CA ALA A 338 -1.66 -13.21 17.25
C ALA A 338 -1.98 -11.88 17.94
N ARG A 339 -2.57 -11.92 19.15
CA ARG A 339 -2.82 -10.75 19.98
C ARG A 339 -1.54 -10.00 20.34
N LEU A 340 -0.49 -10.72 20.77
CA LEU A 340 0.79 -10.09 21.12
C LEU A 340 1.40 -9.38 19.89
N ILE A 341 1.41 -10.03 18.72
CA ILE A 341 1.86 -9.43 17.46
C ILE A 341 1.03 -8.18 17.14
N GLY A 342 -0.29 -8.29 17.29
CA GLY A 342 -1.23 -7.19 17.08
C GLY A 342 -0.94 -5.99 18.00
N CYS A 343 -0.77 -6.23 19.30
CA CYS A 343 -0.44 -5.18 20.27
C CYS A 343 0.90 -4.48 19.99
N ILE A 344 1.92 -5.22 19.53
CA ILE A 344 3.20 -4.62 19.10
C ILE A 344 2.96 -3.63 17.96
N ARG A 345 2.19 -4.03 16.94
CA ARG A 345 1.82 -3.15 15.81
C ARG A 345 0.97 -1.97 16.29
N ALA A 346 -0.04 -2.22 17.14
CA ALA A 346 -0.91 -1.18 17.67
C ALA A 346 -0.11 -0.12 18.45
N LEU A 347 0.78 -0.51 19.37
CA LEU A 347 1.61 0.42 20.13
C LEU A 347 2.54 1.24 19.23
N HIS A 348 3.11 0.61 18.18
CA HIS A 348 3.89 1.33 17.17
C HIS A 348 3.07 2.44 16.50
N TYR A 349 1.82 2.16 16.06
CA TYR A 349 0.97 3.16 15.43
C TYR A 349 0.47 4.23 16.39
N LEU A 350 0.11 3.86 17.64
CA LEU A 350 -0.27 4.80 18.68
C LEU A 350 0.86 5.81 18.94
N LYS A 351 2.12 5.34 18.99
CA LYS A 351 3.30 6.19 19.08
C LYS A 351 3.47 7.08 17.86
N LYS A 352 3.46 6.47 16.64
CA LYS A 352 3.69 7.19 15.37
C LYS A 352 2.68 8.32 15.14
N ARG A 353 1.42 8.10 15.52
CA ARG A 353 0.32 9.07 15.37
C ARG A 353 0.16 10.00 16.57
N ASN A 354 1.07 9.94 17.55
CA ASN A 354 1.03 10.73 18.78
C ASN A 354 -0.33 10.64 19.51
N MET A 355 -0.88 9.43 19.60
CA MET A 355 -2.14 9.14 20.27
C MET A 355 -2.01 9.31 21.80
N PRO A 356 -3.13 9.39 22.57
CA PRO A 356 -3.13 9.58 24.01
C PRO A 356 -2.23 8.59 24.76
N GLU A 357 -1.57 9.04 25.82
CA GLU A 357 -0.69 8.19 26.65
C GLU A 357 -1.46 7.09 27.37
N GLU A 358 -2.75 7.31 27.67
CA GLU A 358 -3.61 6.29 28.28
C GLU A 358 -3.79 5.09 27.35
N ASP A 359 -4.01 5.33 26.02
CA ASP A 359 -4.15 4.27 25.03
C ASP A 359 -2.85 3.47 24.90
N LYS A 360 -1.70 4.16 24.88
CA LYS A 360 -0.38 3.52 24.83
C LYS A 360 -0.12 2.68 26.08
N LYS A 361 -0.52 3.18 27.26
CA LYS A 361 -0.38 2.47 28.54
C LYS A 361 -1.20 1.20 28.56
N LYS A 362 -2.48 1.24 28.17
CA LYS A 362 -3.34 0.05 28.07
C LYS A 362 -2.76 -0.98 27.09
N CYS A 363 -2.32 -0.53 25.91
CA CYS A 363 -1.71 -1.42 24.93
C CYS A 363 -0.43 -2.09 25.49
N LEU A 364 0.38 -1.35 26.23
CA LEU A 364 1.59 -1.89 26.88
C LEU A 364 1.26 -2.89 28.00
N GLU A 365 0.19 -2.67 28.77
CA GLU A 365 -0.33 -3.62 29.77
C GLU A 365 -0.74 -4.93 29.10
N HIS A 366 -1.46 -4.88 27.96
CA HIS A 366 -1.81 -6.09 27.18
C HIS A 366 -0.56 -6.84 26.67
N ILE A 367 0.45 -6.11 26.17
CA ILE A 367 1.73 -6.72 25.76
C ILE A 367 2.33 -7.49 26.94
N ARG A 368 2.42 -6.88 28.13
CA ARG A 368 3.01 -7.49 29.33
C ARG A 368 2.25 -8.71 29.80
N GLU A 369 0.91 -8.66 29.77
CA GLU A 369 0.06 -9.80 30.13
C GLU A 369 0.23 -10.96 29.17
N LEU A 370 0.25 -10.70 27.85
CA LEU A 370 0.41 -11.71 26.81
C LEU A 370 1.81 -12.33 26.86
N MET A 371 2.85 -11.54 27.15
CA MET A 371 4.20 -12.06 27.34
C MET A 371 4.34 -13.07 28.49
N LYS A 372 3.45 -13.05 29.48
CA LYS A 372 3.44 -14.05 30.58
C LYS A 372 2.85 -15.39 30.14
N LYS A 373 2.03 -15.39 29.06
CA LYS A 373 1.33 -16.58 28.54
C LYS A 373 2.11 -17.31 27.46
N ILE A 374 3.08 -16.65 26.84
CA ILE A 374 3.94 -17.10 25.76
C ILE A 374 5.39 -17.25 26.27
#